data_ac9c7cfd8a367eb7690febf091c62642
#
_entry.id   ac9c7cfd8a367eb7690febf091c62642
#
_cell.length_a   1.000
_cell.length_b   1.000
_cell.length_c   1.000
_cell.angle_alpha   90.00
_cell.angle_beta   90.00
_cell.angle_gamma   90.00
#
_symmetry.space_group_name_H-M   'P 1'
#
loop_
_entity.id
_entity.type
_entity.pdbx_description
1 polymer ?
#
loop_
_entity_poly.entity_id
_entity_poly.type
_entity_poly.pdbx_seq_one_letter_code
_entity_poly.pdbx_strand_id
1 'polypeptide(L)'
;GLGDVYKRQHLDSEIMVMDEVLAVGDMKFQQKCLGKMSDVANQDGRTVLYVSHNMSTIRQLCTRCVVLDKGKVIFDGDVEQAIAVYMDTTDVNVVHYDLADVARMTGSAGKRFRLETLDFVGKESSVFADTEKMRVKITWRVSEPFAGIHMKMNLHARDSTPVGITHPVDLGPAEPGKVYTSVFEFDPSLLGEGQYFFYLDIFDGALAHAVCLDKPVTEFAFEVTNSDLTMPEWASGWGRIHF
;
A
#
# COMPACT_ATOMS: atom_id res chain seq x y z
N GLY A 1 -31.03 -5.34 22.66
CA GLY A 1 -30.64 -6.71 22.84
C GLY A 1 -29.32 -6.86 23.54
N LEU A 2 -28.96 -8.04 24.04
CA LEU A 2 -27.76 -8.35 24.79
C LEU A 2 -26.42 -7.95 24.07
N GLY A 3 -26.42 -7.85 22.75
CA GLY A 3 -25.26 -7.42 21.96
C GLY A 3 -24.85 -5.95 22.11
N ASP A 4 -25.80 -5.07 22.43
CA ASP A 4 -25.54 -3.64 22.61
C ASP A 4 -24.95 -3.30 23.99
N VAL A 5 -25.29 -4.11 25.00
CA VAL A 5 -24.75 -3.96 26.36
C VAL A 5 -23.31 -4.42 26.40
N TYR A 6 -22.96 -5.50 25.68
CA TYR A 6 -21.59 -6.02 25.61
C TYR A 6 -20.64 -5.07 24.86
N LYS A 7 -21.11 -4.38 23.83
CA LYS A 7 -20.31 -3.40 23.07
C LYS A 7 -20.07 -2.09 23.86
N ARG A 8 -20.96 -1.71 24.78
CA ARG A 8 -20.75 -0.53 25.62
C ARG A 8 -19.73 -0.76 26.73
N GLN A 9 -19.58 -1.98 27.24
CA GLN A 9 -18.68 -2.29 28.37
C GLN A 9 -17.19 -2.29 28.01
N HIS A 10 -16.82 -2.38 26.71
CA HIS A 10 -15.42 -2.35 26.28
C HIS A 10 -14.90 -0.98 25.82
N LEU A 11 -15.76 0.03 25.81
CA LEU A 11 -15.41 1.42 25.43
C LEU A 11 -15.22 2.36 26.61
N ASP A 12 -15.21 1.87 27.86
CA ASP A 12 -15.05 2.68 29.08
C ASP A 12 -13.58 2.86 29.52
N SER A 13 -12.63 2.50 28.69
CA SER A 13 -11.20 2.69 28.96
C SER A 13 -10.81 4.15 28.78
N GLU A 14 -10.02 4.71 29.70
CA GLU A 14 -9.44 6.06 29.59
C GLU A 14 -8.44 6.18 28.45
N ILE A 15 -7.76 5.07 28.11
CA ILE A 15 -6.83 4.95 26.98
C ILE A 15 -7.31 3.83 26.06
N MET A 16 -7.48 4.16 24.81
CA MET A 16 -7.88 3.21 23.77
C MET A 16 -6.74 3.05 22.77
N VAL A 17 -6.32 1.80 22.50
CA VAL A 17 -5.33 1.48 21.46
C VAL A 17 -6.05 0.84 20.30
N MET A 18 -5.88 1.40 19.12
CA MET A 18 -6.51 0.93 17.90
C MET A 18 -5.45 0.66 16.84
N ASP A 19 -5.41 -0.56 16.40
CA ASP A 19 -4.61 -0.99 15.26
C ASP A 19 -5.44 -0.90 13.98
N GLU A 20 -4.82 -0.80 12.85
CA GLU A 20 -5.33 -0.60 11.48
C GLU A 20 -6.62 -1.38 11.08
N VAL A 21 -7.09 -2.29 11.92
CA VAL A 21 -8.24 -3.20 11.72
C VAL A 21 -9.58 -2.48 11.44
N LEU A 22 -9.64 -1.14 11.49
CA LEU A 22 -10.83 -0.37 11.11
C LEU A 22 -11.12 -0.36 9.59
N ALA A 23 -10.22 -0.90 8.79
CA ALA A 23 -10.37 -1.02 7.34
C ALA A 23 -11.30 -2.18 6.89
N VAL A 24 -11.86 -2.96 7.81
CA VAL A 24 -12.78 -4.06 7.50
C VAL A 24 -14.22 -3.53 7.46
N GLY A 25 -14.77 -3.42 6.25
CA GLY A 25 -16.14 -2.98 6.01
C GLY A 25 -16.28 -2.07 4.80
N ASP A 26 -17.51 -1.68 4.46
CA ASP A 26 -17.77 -0.71 3.41
C ASP A 26 -17.37 0.72 3.84
N MET A 27 -17.21 1.63 2.88
CA MET A 27 -16.79 3.03 3.14
C MET A 27 -17.72 3.75 4.14
N LYS A 28 -19.02 3.42 4.16
CA LYS A 28 -19.98 4.03 5.10
C LYS A 28 -19.74 3.54 6.53
N PHE A 29 -19.35 2.29 6.69
CA PHE A 29 -19.01 1.72 8.00
C PHE A 29 -17.69 2.31 8.50
N GLN A 30 -16.68 2.44 7.64
CA GLN A 30 -15.42 3.08 7.97
C GLN A 30 -15.63 4.53 8.43
N GLN A 31 -16.35 5.35 7.67
CA GLN A 31 -16.69 6.73 8.06
C GLN A 31 -17.43 6.82 9.39
N LYS A 32 -18.34 5.88 9.65
CA LYS A 32 -19.09 5.82 10.91
C LYS A 32 -18.21 5.45 12.10
N CYS A 33 -17.22 4.58 11.90
CA CYS A 33 -16.23 4.24 12.90
C CYS A 33 -15.31 5.44 13.20
N LEU A 34 -14.80 6.10 12.15
CA LEU A 34 -13.94 7.29 12.27
C LEU A 34 -14.68 8.44 13.00
N GLY A 35 -15.96 8.71 12.66
CA GLY A 35 -16.76 9.71 13.34
C GLY A 35 -16.93 9.41 14.84
N LYS A 36 -17.23 8.16 15.20
CA LYS A 36 -17.32 7.75 16.61
C LYS A 36 -16.01 7.88 17.38
N MET A 37 -14.87 7.65 16.74
CA MET A 37 -13.55 7.82 17.37
C MET A 37 -13.28 9.28 17.68
N SER A 38 -13.58 10.17 16.74
CA SER A 38 -13.48 11.61 16.94
C SER A 38 -14.39 12.07 18.09
N ASP A 39 -15.59 11.54 18.18
CA ASP A 39 -16.53 11.85 19.27
C ASP A 39 -15.99 11.39 20.63
N VAL A 40 -15.44 10.20 20.73
CA VAL A 40 -14.84 9.64 21.96
C VAL A 40 -13.63 10.44 22.42
N ALA A 41 -12.75 10.82 21.49
CA ALA A 41 -11.58 11.64 21.81
C ALA A 41 -11.97 13.05 22.26
N ASN A 42 -12.92 13.70 21.58
CA ASN A 42 -13.25 15.10 21.80
C ASN A 42 -14.29 15.33 22.89
N GLN A 43 -15.28 14.44 23.05
CA GLN A 43 -16.38 14.64 24.00
C GLN A 43 -16.14 13.98 25.35
N ASP A 44 -15.47 12.82 25.36
CA ASP A 44 -15.21 12.06 26.59
C ASP A 44 -13.83 12.37 27.20
N GLY A 45 -13.00 13.18 26.55
CA GLY A 45 -11.63 13.55 27.01
C GLY A 45 -10.68 12.36 27.10
N ARG A 46 -10.93 11.31 26.34
CA ARG A 46 -10.16 10.05 26.35
C ARG A 46 -8.95 10.13 25.41
N THR A 47 -7.91 9.40 25.73
CA THR A 47 -6.75 9.26 24.86
C THR A 47 -6.94 8.09 23.90
N VAL A 48 -6.87 8.37 22.58
CA VAL A 48 -6.90 7.36 21.54
C VAL A 48 -5.51 7.26 20.90
N LEU A 49 -4.89 6.08 21.02
CA LEU A 49 -3.66 5.74 20.29
C LEU A 49 -4.06 4.99 19.02
N TYR A 50 -3.86 5.64 17.88
CA TYR A 50 -4.21 5.06 16.59
C TYR A 50 -2.93 4.69 15.82
N VAL A 51 -2.79 3.39 15.48
CA VAL A 51 -1.65 2.88 14.72
C VAL A 51 -2.10 2.66 13.27
N SER A 52 -1.45 3.34 12.34
CA SER A 52 -1.76 3.22 10.91
C SER A 52 -0.57 3.66 10.06
N HIS A 53 -0.52 3.14 8.83
CA HIS A 53 0.33 3.64 7.76
C HIS A 53 -0.44 4.54 6.77
N ASN A 54 -1.74 4.73 6.95
CA ASN A 54 -2.56 5.59 6.10
C ASN A 54 -2.50 7.04 6.57
N MET A 55 -1.68 7.84 5.89
CA MET A 55 -1.46 9.25 6.26
C MET A 55 -2.70 10.11 6.11
N SER A 56 -3.62 9.78 5.20
CA SER A 56 -4.89 10.48 5.05
C SER A 56 -5.76 10.32 6.31
N THR A 57 -5.83 9.12 6.86
CA THR A 57 -6.54 8.85 8.12
C THR A 57 -5.85 9.49 9.31
N ILE A 58 -4.50 9.46 9.36
CA ILE A 58 -3.71 10.12 10.39
C ILE A 58 -3.99 11.64 10.41
N ARG A 59 -3.98 12.31 9.26
CA ARG A 59 -4.32 13.74 9.15
C ARG A 59 -5.72 14.07 9.68
N GLN A 60 -6.66 13.18 9.42
CA GLN A 60 -8.06 13.39 9.79
C GLN A 60 -8.34 13.19 11.28
N LEU A 61 -7.65 12.25 11.92
CA LEU A 61 -7.97 11.79 13.28
C LEU A 61 -7.01 12.26 14.35
N CYS A 62 -5.72 12.43 14.00
CA CYS A 62 -4.68 12.67 14.98
C CYS A 62 -4.38 14.16 15.16
N THR A 63 -4.10 14.55 16.39
CA THR A 63 -3.62 15.90 16.74
C THR A 63 -2.14 15.91 17.05
N ARG A 64 -1.55 14.73 17.28
CA ARG A 64 -0.13 14.51 17.57
C ARG A 64 0.25 13.12 17.03
N CYS A 65 1.47 12.99 16.52
CA CYS A 65 1.98 11.73 16.01
C CYS A 65 3.33 11.38 16.63
N VAL A 66 3.55 10.07 16.76
CA VAL A 66 4.84 9.48 17.12
C VAL A 66 5.27 8.59 15.95
N VAL A 67 6.44 8.86 15.36
CA VAL A 67 7.01 8.06 14.27
C VAL A 67 8.00 7.08 14.87
N LEU A 68 7.80 5.80 14.50
CA LEU A 68 8.66 4.70 14.91
C LEU A 68 9.45 4.17 13.70
N ASP A 69 10.76 4.02 13.85
CA ASP A 69 11.62 3.29 12.93
C ASP A 69 12.41 2.24 13.70
N LYS A 70 12.34 0.98 13.23
CA LYS A 70 13.03 -0.18 13.83
C LYS A 70 12.84 -0.26 15.36
N GLY A 71 11.63 0.04 15.82
CA GLY A 71 11.25 -0.01 17.25
C GLY A 71 11.73 1.17 18.09
N LYS A 72 12.28 2.22 17.47
CA LYS A 72 12.71 3.44 18.16
C LYS A 72 11.85 4.62 17.75
N VAL A 73 11.55 5.51 18.70
CA VAL A 73 10.91 6.79 18.42
C VAL A 73 11.93 7.68 17.72
N ILE A 74 11.63 8.11 16.50
CA ILE A 74 12.46 9.04 15.72
C ILE A 74 11.87 10.43 15.63
N PHE A 75 10.56 10.56 15.87
CA PHE A 75 9.86 11.84 15.94
C PHE A 75 8.65 11.74 16.88
N ASP A 76 8.33 12.86 17.54
CA ASP A 76 7.15 13.01 18.37
C ASP A 76 6.68 14.47 18.31
N GLY A 77 5.49 14.74 17.76
CA GLY A 77 5.01 16.11 17.59
C GLY A 77 3.85 16.28 16.65
N ASP A 78 3.87 17.37 15.89
CA ASP A 78 2.86 17.78 14.91
C ASP A 78 2.65 16.75 13.80
N VAL A 79 1.40 16.63 13.35
CA VAL A 79 0.98 15.61 12.35
C VAL A 79 1.71 15.77 11.01
N GLU A 80 1.79 16.99 10.47
CA GLU A 80 2.41 17.19 9.16
C GLU A 80 3.93 16.99 9.20
N GLN A 81 4.56 17.41 10.29
CA GLN A 81 5.98 17.16 10.50
C GLN A 81 6.28 15.68 10.69
N ALA A 82 5.44 14.97 11.43
CA ALA A 82 5.55 13.51 11.59
C ALA A 82 5.41 12.79 10.25
N ILE A 83 4.45 13.18 9.44
CA ILE A 83 4.27 12.63 8.10
C ILE A 83 5.49 12.89 7.22
N ALA A 84 6.04 14.11 7.24
CA ALA A 84 7.27 14.41 6.49
C ALA A 84 8.43 13.52 6.92
N VAL A 85 8.66 13.35 8.22
CA VAL A 85 9.70 12.45 8.75
C VAL A 85 9.43 11.00 8.35
N TYR A 86 8.19 10.53 8.45
CA TYR A 86 7.80 9.18 8.03
C TYR A 86 8.05 8.94 6.54
N MET A 87 7.74 9.93 5.70
CA MET A 87 7.96 9.88 4.25
C MET A 87 9.45 9.86 3.91
N ASP A 88 10.29 10.58 4.65
CA ASP A 88 11.74 10.65 4.43
C ASP A 88 12.47 9.35 4.81
N THR A 89 11.87 8.52 5.68
CA THR A 89 12.44 7.23 6.10
C THR A 89 12.31 6.12 5.06
N THR A 90 11.63 6.35 3.94
CA THR A 90 11.43 5.30 2.93
C THR A 90 12.65 5.13 2.04
N ASP A 91 13.13 3.91 2.03
CA ASP A 91 14.28 3.54 1.25
C ASP A 91 13.88 3.32 -0.23
N VAL A 92 14.04 4.36 -1.06
CA VAL A 92 13.91 4.29 -2.53
C VAL A 92 15.14 3.62 -3.19
N ASN A 93 16.03 3.02 -2.41
CA ASN A 93 17.19 2.31 -2.93
C ASN A 93 16.94 0.81 -3.09
N VAL A 94 15.77 0.32 -2.70
CA VAL A 94 15.42 -1.10 -2.84
C VAL A 94 14.99 -1.38 -4.28
N VAL A 95 15.83 -2.12 -5.01
CA VAL A 95 15.55 -2.54 -6.39
C VAL A 95 15.28 -4.03 -6.54
N HIS A 96 15.51 -4.80 -5.47
CA HIS A 96 15.26 -6.23 -5.40
C HIS A 96 14.48 -6.57 -4.13
N TYR A 97 13.41 -7.33 -4.29
CA TYR A 97 12.57 -7.82 -3.20
C TYR A 97 12.55 -9.34 -3.22
N ASP A 98 12.97 -9.97 -2.11
CA ASP A 98 12.75 -11.39 -1.85
C ASP A 98 11.39 -11.53 -1.16
N LEU A 99 10.48 -12.26 -1.77
CA LEU A 99 9.10 -12.40 -1.35
C LEU A 99 8.75 -13.82 -0.90
N ALA A 100 9.76 -14.72 -0.89
CA ALA A 100 9.55 -16.13 -0.58
C ALA A 100 8.90 -16.32 0.81
N ASP A 101 9.34 -15.58 1.82
CA ASP A 101 8.87 -15.69 3.20
C ASP A 101 7.99 -14.51 3.66
N VAL A 102 7.72 -13.56 2.75
CA VAL A 102 6.85 -12.41 3.07
C VAL A 102 5.42 -12.86 3.33
N ALA A 103 4.78 -12.27 4.34
CA ALA A 103 3.37 -12.50 4.66
C ALA A 103 2.45 -12.13 3.48
N ARG A 104 1.26 -12.73 3.45
CA ARG A 104 0.23 -12.47 2.45
C ARG A 104 -0.99 -11.84 3.10
N MET A 105 -1.67 -10.97 2.38
CA MET A 105 -2.84 -10.23 2.89
C MET A 105 -3.99 -11.14 3.30
N THR A 106 -4.10 -12.34 2.73
CA THR A 106 -5.10 -13.34 3.11
C THR A 106 -4.46 -14.69 3.37
N GLY A 107 -5.01 -15.48 4.28
CA GLY A 107 -4.48 -16.81 4.63
C GLY A 107 -4.56 -17.87 3.52
N SER A 108 -5.31 -17.60 2.43
CA SER A 108 -5.39 -18.45 1.25
C SER A 108 -4.39 -18.05 0.16
N ALA A 109 -3.93 -16.80 0.13
CA ALA A 109 -2.99 -16.29 -0.85
C ALA A 109 -1.59 -16.93 -0.69
N GLY A 110 -0.87 -17.06 -1.81
CA GLY A 110 0.48 -17.62 -1.85
C GLY A 110 0.57 -19.15 -1.77
N LYS A 111 -0.55 -19.87 -1.73
CA LYS A 111 -0.59 -21.34 -1.67
C LYS A 111 -0.61 -22.02 -3.02
N ARG A 112 -1.45 -21.51 -3.92
CA ARG A 112 -1.63 -22.04 -5.28
C ARG A 112 -0.69 -21.38 -6.29
N PHE A 113 -0.41 -20.11 -6.10
CA PHE A 113 0.58 -19.30 -6.80
C PHE A 113 1.48 -18.64 -5.76
N ARG A 114 2.77 -18.54 -6.01
CA ARG A 114 3.73 -17.87 -5.13
C ARG A 114 4.61 -16.93 -5.92
N LEU A 115 4.52 -15.65 -5.63
CA LEU A 115 5.49 -14.65 -6.06
C LEU A 115 6.75 -14.79 -5.20
N GLU A 116 7.90 -15.00 -5.83
CA GLU A 116 9.16 -15.27 -5.14
C GLU A 116 10.06 -14.05 -5.10
N THR A 117 10.20 -13.33 -6.22
CA THR A 117 11.00 -12.10 -6.25
C THR A 117 10.34 -11.03 -7.12
N LEU A 118 10.72 -9.78 -6.85
CA LEU A 118 10.46 -8.64 -7.74
C LEU A 118 11.75 -7.83 -7.87
N ASP A 119 12.09 -7.46 -9.12
CA ASP A 119 13.24 -6.63 -9.43
C ASP A 119 12.85 -5.43 -10.31
N PHE A 120 13.38 -4.25 -10.03
CA PHE A 120 13.41 -3.14 -10.98
C PHE A 120 14.58 -3.33 -11.94
N VAL A 121 14.28 -3.62 -13.21
CA VAL A 121 15.29 -4.08 -14.18
C VAL A 121 16.21 -2.96 -14.61
N GLY A 122 17.52 -3.16 -14.45
CA GLY A 122 18.56 -2.23 -14.90
C GLY A 122 18.71 -0.99 -14.02
N LYS A 123 18.23 -1.04 -12.77
CA LYS A 123 18.29 0.08 -11.83
C LYS A 123 19.18 -0.25 -10.63
N GLU A 124 19.87 0.78 -10.14
CA GLU A 124 20.61 0.77 -8.87
C GLU A 124 19.80 1.42 -7.73
N SER A 125 18.78 2.21 -8.10
CA SER A 125 17.78 2.79 -7.18
C SER A 125 16.41 2.72 -7.82
N SER A 126 15.35 2.78 -7.04
CA SER A 126 13.97 2.80 -7.55
C SER A 126 13.49 4.21 -7.92
N VAL A 127 14.40 5.04 -8.44
CA VAL A 127 14.11 6.39 -8.96
C VAL A 127 14.01 6.35 -10.48
N PHE A 128 12.94 6.93 -11.03
CA PHE A 128 12.61 6.94 -12.45
C PHE A 128 12.33 8.37 -12.90
N ALA A 129 12.90 8.77 -14.05
CA ALA A 129 12.42 9.98 -14.71
C ALA A 129 11.00 9.75 -15.27
N ASP A 130 10.20 10.80 -15.35
CA ASP A 130 8.85 10.74 -15.93
C ASP A 130 8.85 10.27 -17.39
N THR A 131 9.98 10.42 -18.10
CA THR A 131 10.21 9.95 -19.48
C THR A 131 10.74 8.51 -19.56
N GLU A 132 11.08 7.89 -18.44
CA GLU A 132 11.67 6.57 -18.37
C GLU A 132 10.60 5.52 -18.05
N LYS A 133 10.48 4.48 -18.88
CA LYS A 133 9.61 3.34 -18.58
C LYS A 133 10.17 2.47 -17.48
N MET A 134 9.38 2.24 -16.45
CA MET A 134 9.71 1.34 -15.36
C MET A 134 9.52 -0.11 -15.82
N ARG A 135 10.60 -0.90 -15.84
CA ARG A 135 10.56 -2.33 -16.16
C ARG A 135 10.66 -3.13 -14.88
N VAL A 136 9.65 -3.95 -14.64
CA VAL A 136 9.57 -4.79 -13.44
C VAL A 136 9.62 -6.24 -13.86
N LYS A 137 10.57 -6.99 -13.28
CA LYS A 137 10.71 -8.43 -13.45
C LYS A 137 10.19 -9.11 -12.18
N ILE A 138 9.37 -10.12 -12.37
CA ILE A 138 8.91 -11.01 -11.30
C ILE A 138 9.32 -12.44 -11.57
N THR A 139 9.68 -13.18 -10.51
CA THR A 139 9.79 -14.65 -10.55
C THR A 139 8.70 -15.27 -9.69
N TRP A 140 8.12 -16.36 -10.19
CA TRP A 140 6.97 -16.98 -9.56
C TRP A 140 6.83 -18.46 -9.91
N ARG A 141 6.06 -19.17 -9.12
CA ARG A 141 5.72 -20.59 -9.34
C ARG A 141 4.28 -20.89 -8.95
N VAL A 142 3.80 -22.03 -9.41
CA VAL A 142 2.48 -22.56 -9.07
C VAL A 142 2.58 -23.96 -8.47
N SER A 143 1.59 -24.33 -7.64
CA SER A 143 1.49 -25.66 -7.03
C SER A 143 0.50 -26.57 -7.79
N GLU A 144 -0.28 -26.03 -8.69
CA GLU A 144 -1.24 -26.72 -9.55
C GLU A 144 -1.30 -26.06 -10.93
N PRO A 145 -1.84 -26.73 -11.99
CA PRO A 145 -1.92 -26.15 -13.32
C PRO A 145 -2.96 -25.01 -13.39
N PHE A 146 -2.63 -23.97 -14.17
CA PHE A 146 -3.53 -22.86 -14.51
C PHE A 146 -3.60 -22.66 -16.01
N ALA A 147 -4.81 -22.38 -16.51
CA ALA A 147 -5.04 -22.06 -17.93
C ALA A 147 -4.67 -20.61 -18.26
N GLY A 148 -4.79 -19.71 -17.29
CA GLY A 148 -4.41 -18.30 -17.39
C GLY A 148 -4.34 -17.67 -16.02
N ILE A 149 -3.37 -16.80 -15.83
CA ILE A 149 -3.11 -16.06 -14.58
C ILE A 149 -2.98 -14.59 -14.95
N HIS A 150 -3.59 -13.74 -14.18
CA HIS A 150 -3.56 -12.30 -14.41
C HIS A 150 -2.94 -11.58 -13.22
N MET A 151 -2.30 -10.47 -13.51
CA MET A 151 -1.68 -9.59 -12.53
C MET A 151 -2.13 -8.14 -12.76
N LYS A 152 -2.32 -7.39 -11.71
CA LYS A 152 -2.49 -5.93 -11.76
C LYS A 152 -1.66 -5.25 -10.67
N MET A 153 -1.27 -4.01 -10.94
CA MET A 153 -0.69 -3.12 -9.94
C MET A 153 -1.80 -2.23 -9.36
N ASN A 154 -1.80 -2.09 -8.04
CA ASN A 154 -2.59 -1.08 -7.35
C ASN A 154 -1.62 0.01 -6.90
N LEU A 155 -1.68 1.16 -7.55
CA LEU A 155 -0.77 2.27 -7.37
C LEU A 155 -1.29 3.23 -6.31
N HIS A 156 -0.41 3.63 -5.41
CA HIS A 156 -0.66 4.58 -4.34
C HIS A 156 0.43 5.65 -4.32
N ALA A 157 0.06 6.86 -3.96
CA ALA A 157 1.05 7.85 -3.53
C ALA A 157 1.61 7.45 -2.16
N ARG A 158 2.73 8.02 -1.80
CA ARG A 158 3.45 7.70 -0.55
C ARG A 158 2.59 7.85 0.70
N ASP A 159 1.64 8.80 0.70
CA ASP A 159 0.69 9.02 1.80
C ASP A 159 -0.49 8.03 1.81
N SER A 160 -0.38 6.92 1.09
CA SER A 160 -1.41 5.88 0.88
C SER A 160 -2.65 6.36 0.13
N THR A 161 -2.63 7.55 -0.46
CA THR A 161 -3.71 8.00 -1.34
C THR A 161 -3.74 7.12 -2.60
N PRO A 162 -4.86 6.46 -2.93
CA PRO A 162 -4.97 5.69 -4.16
C PRO A 162 -4.78 6.59 -5.39
N VAL A 163 -3.90 6.18 -6.31
CA VAL A 163 -3.66 6.86 -7.59
C VAL A 163 -4.40 6.16 -8.71
N GLY A 164 -4.33 4.83 -8.74
CA GLY A 164 -5.02 4.05 -9.77
C GLY A 164 -4.64 2.58 -9.77
N ILE A 165 -5.18 1.87 -10.76
CA ILE A 165 -4.86 0.47 -11.02
C ILE A 165 -4.47 0.31 -12.49
N THR A 166 -3.54 -0.59 -12.78
CA THR A 166 -3.22 -0.94 -14.17
C THR A 166 -4.27 -1.85 -14.78
N HIS A 167 -4.33 -1.87 -16.10
CA HIS A 167 -4.99 -2.98 -16.78
C HIS A 167 -4.32 -4.30 -16.39
N PRO A 168 -5.09 -5.42 -16.32
CA PRO A 168 -4.52 -6.71 -16.04
C PRO A 168 -3.51 -7.14 -17.11
N VAL A 169 -2.38 -7.66 -16.64
CA VAL A 169 -1.37 -8.30 -17.49
C VAL A 169 -1.61 -9.80 -17.42
N ASP A 170 -1.69 -10.45 -18.58
CA ASP A 170 -1.78 -11.91 -18.69
C ASP A 170 -0.37 -12.52 -18.51
N LEU A 171 -0.21 -13.36 -17.49
CA LEU A 171 1.02 -14.12 -17.24
C LEU A 171 1.04 -15.44 -18.00
N GLY A 172 -0.07 -15.81 -18.63
CA GLY A 172 -0.25 -17.03 -19.41
C GLY A 172 -0.55 -18.29 -18.58
N PRO A 173 -0.56 -19.46 -19.24
CA PRO A 173 -0.74 -20.74 -18.58
C PRO A 173 0.49 -21.17 -17.80
N ALA A 174 0.29 -21.92 -16.73
CA ALA A 174 1.38 -22.40 -15.89
C ALA A 174 1.16 -23.81 -15.34
N GLU A 175 2.26 -24.55 -15.20
CA GLU A 175 2.32 -25.91 -14.70
C GLU A 175 3.19 -25.98 -13.45
N PRO A 176 2.86 -26.85 -12.47
CA PRO A 176 3.67 -27.00 -11.27
C PRO A 176 5.07 -27.55 -11.57
N GLY A 177 6.00 -27.27 -10.65
CA GLY A 177 7.39 -27.75 -10.76
C GLY A 177 8.31 -26.90 -11.64
N LYS A 178 7.84 -25.78 -12.15
CA LYS A 178 8.62 -24.80 -12.91
C LYS A 178 8.64 -23.45 -12.19
N VAL A 179 9.76 -22.74 -12.37
CA VAL A 179 9.88 -21.31 -12.01
C VAL A 179 9.67 -20.51 -13.30
N TYR A 180 8.79 -19.55 -13.22
CA TYR A 180 8.45 -18.65 -14.32
C TYR A 180 9.06 -17.27 -14.06
N THR A 181 9.37 -16.57 -15.15
CA THR A 181 9.83 -15.18 -15.11
C THR A 181 8.98 -14.36 -16.06
N SER A 182 8.43 -13.28 -15.58
CA SER A 182 7.67 -12.33 -16.40
C SER A 182 8.25 -10.93 -16.22
N VAL A 183 8.29 -10.18 -17.32
CA VAL A 183 8.71 -8.76 -17.29
C VAL A 183 7.56 -7.93 -17.84
N PHE A 184 7.19 -6.88 -17.14
CA PHE A 184 6.19 -5.92 -17.60
C PHE A 184 6.74 -4.50 -17.51
N GLU A 185 6.17 -3.61 -18.29
CA GLU A 185 6.52 -2.20 -18.32
C GLU A 185 5.37 -1.36 -17.79
N PHE A 186 5.72 -0.38 -16.96
CA PHE A 186 4.83 0.66 -16.50
C PHE A 186 5.38 2.01 -16.97
N ASP A 187 4.49 2.85 -17.50
CA ASP A 187 4.83 4.18 -17.98
C ASP A 187 4.45 5.22 -16.91
N PRO A 188 5.42 5.84 -16.23
CA PRO A 188 5.15 6.82 -15.18
C PRO A 188 4.88 8.23 -15.72
N SER A 189 4.85 8.45 -17.04
CA SER A 189 4.77 9.78 -17.66
C SER A 189 3.55 10.62 -17.26
N LEU A 190 2.49 9.97 -16.76
CA LEU A 190 1.31 10.66 -16.25
C LEU A 190 1.37 10.95 -14.74
N LEU A 191 2.37 10.44 -14.04
CA LEU A 191 2.52 10.71 -12.62
C LEU A 191 3.23 12.04 -12.40
N GLY A 192 2.75 12.81 -11.43
CA GLY A 192 3.48 13.96 -10.91
C GLY A 192 4.76 13.53 -10.19
N GLU A 193 5.71 14.46 -10.10
CA GLU A 193 6.92 14.24 -9.29
C GLU A 193 6.57 13.85 -7.86
N GLY A 194 7.25 12.85 -7.31
CA GLY A 194 7.05 12.39 -5.95
C GLY A 194 7.27 10.90 -5.74
N GLN A 195 7.00 10.48 -4.52
CA GLN A 195 7.16 9.09 -4.08
C GLN A 195 5.84 8.35 -4.16
N TYR A 196 5.93 7.13 -4.65
CA TYR A 196 4.82 6.21 -4.89
C TYR A 196 5.19 4.81 -4.40
N PHE A 197 4.18 3.99 -4.24
CA PHE A 197 4.35 2.54 -4.09
C PHE A 197 3.19 1.81 -4.76
N PHE A 198 3.39 0.55 -5.03
CA PHE A 198 2.31 -0.30 -5.54
C PHE A 198 2.27 -1.64 -4.82
N TYR A 199 1.07 -2.24 -4.82
CA TYR A 199 0.87 -3.64 -4.50
C TYR A 199 0.62 -4.43 -5.77
N LEU A 200 1.01 -5.71 -5.76
CA LEU A 200 0.67 -6.65 -6.83
C LEU A 200 -0.47 -7.55 -6.37
N ASP A 201 -1.53 -7.60 -7.17
CA ASP A 201 -2.61 -8.57 -7.02
C ASP A 201 -2.50 -9.59 -8.15
N ILE A 202 -2.32 -10.87 -7.80
CA ILE A 202 -2.32 -12.00 -8.73
C ILE A 202 -3.64 -12.73 -8.59
N PHE A 203 -4.30 -13.03 -9.69
CA PHE A 203 -5.62 -13.63 -9.66
C PHE A 203 -5.87 -14.58 -10.85
N ASP A 204 -6.80 -15.52 -10.64
CA ASP A 204 -7.35 -16.45 -11.62
C ASP A 204 -8.75 -15.99 -12.01
N GLY A 205 -9.06 -16.06 -13.30
CA GLY A 205 -10.37 -15.70 -13.85
C GLY A 205 -10.52 -14.23 -14.26
N ALA A 206 -11.69 -13.89 -14.75
CA ALA A 206 -12.04 -12.52 -15.13
C ALA A 206 -12.20 -11.63 -13.90
N LEU A 207 -11.86 -10.35 -14.01
CA LEU A 207 -11.87 -9.36 -12.89
C LEU A 207 -13.16 -9.37 -12.06
N ALA A 208 -14.31 -9.60 -12.70
CA ALA A 208 -15.61 -9.61 -12.01
C ALA A 208 -15.80 -10.78 -11.02
N HIS A 209 -15.05 -11.88 -11.22
CA HIS A 209 -15.13 -13.10 -10.40
C HIS A 209 -13.72 -13.61 -10.05
N ALA A 210 -12.76 -12.70 -10.00
CA ALA A 210 -11.36 -13.03 -9.78
C ALA A 210 -11.14 -13.69 -8.42
N VAL A 211 -10.43 -14.81 -8.42
CA VAL A 211 -9.95 -15.47 -7.21
C VAL A 211 -8.53 -14.99 -6.95
N CYS A 212 -8.28 -14.37 -5.82
CA CYS A 212 -6.94 -13.95 -5.42
C CYS A 212 -6.04 -15.19 -5.21
N LEU A 213 -4.98 -15.26 -5.98
CA LEU A 213 -3.97 -16.31 -5.92
C LEU A 213 -2.81 -15.92 -5.03
N ASP A 214 -2.31 -14.70 -5.16
CA ASP A 214 -1.24 -14.16 -4.33
C ASP A 214 -1.35 -12.64 -4.19
N LYS A 215 -1.00 -12.15 -3.00
CA LYS A 215 -0.94 -10.73 -2.66
C LYS A 215 0.02 -10.52 -1.49
N PRO A 216 1.31 -10.28 -1.75
CA PRO A 216 2.28 -9.98 -0.71
C PRO A 216 1.92 -8.71 0.05
N VAL A 217 2.18 -8.71 1.36
CA VAL A 217 2.09 -7.51 2.20
C VAL A 217 3.41 -6.73 2.05
N THR A 218 3.67 -6.20 0.87
CA THR A 218 4.90 -5.46 0.55
C THR A 218 4.54 -4.26 -0.31
N GLU A 219 5.00 -3.11 0.12
CA GLU A 219 4.98 -1.89 -0.66
C GLU A 219 6.22 -1.86 -1.57
N PHE A 220 6.00 -1.90 -2.88
CA PHE A 220 7.06 -1.78 -3.86
C PHE A 220 7.25 -0.29 -4.15
N ALA A 221 8.15 0.36 -3.40
CA ALA A 221 8.34 1.80 -3.43
C ALA A 221 9.18 2.24 -4.62
N PHE A 222 8.84 3.40 -5.19
CA PHE A 222 9.61 4.08 -6.22
C PHE A 222 9.37 5.59 -6.18
N GLU A 223 10.25 6.33 -6.82
CA GLU A 223 10.16 7.78 -6.96
C GLU A 223 10.11 8.17 -8.43
N VAL A 224 9.27 9.14 -8.75
CA VAL A 224 9.22 9.77 -10.07
C VAL A 224 9.84 11.16 -9.96
N THR A 225 10.81 11.45 -10.82
CA THR A 225 11.43 12.77 -10.93
C THR A 225 11.03 13.43 -12.25
N ASN A 226 10.84 14.75 -12.20
CA ASN A 226 10.52 15.50 -13.39
C ASN A 226 11.80 15.68 -14.24
N SER A 227 11.75 15.31 -15.51
CA SER A 227 12.85 15.49 -16.47
C SER A 227 12.85 16.90 -17.10
N ASP A 228 11.73 17.62 -17.06
CA ASP A 228 11.60 18.97 -17.60
C ASP A 228 11.88 20.02 -16.53
N LEU A 229 13.12 20.50 -16.48
CA LEU A 229 13.57 21.52 -15.54
C LEU A 229 12.90 22.91 -15.75
N THR A 230 12.10 23.08 -16.80
CA THR A 230 11.33 24.32 -17.04
C THR A 230 9.97 24.29 -16.36
N MET A 231 9.50 23.11 -15.96
CA MET A 231 8.29 22.97 -15.16
C MET A 231 8.54 23.36 -13.71
N PRO A 232 7.61 24.06 -13.05
CA PRO A 232 7.74 24.31 -11.62
C PRO A 232 7.71 23.00 -10.85
N GLU A 233 8.38 22.99 -9.68
CA GLU A 233 8.30 21.85 -8.75
C GLU A 233 6.85 21.44 -8.52
N TRP A 234 6.58 20.13 -8.59
CA TRP A 234 5.23 19.60 -8.45
C TRP A 234 4.66 19.90 -7.06
N ALA A 235 3.61 20.70 -7.00
CA ALA A 235 2.94 20.99 -5.74
C ALA A 235 1.90 19.91 -5.43
N SER A 236 1.90 19.39 -4.21
CA SER A 236 0.96 18.34 -3.77
C SER A 236 -0.52 18.71 -3.96
N GLY A 237 -0.84 20.02 -3.98
CA GLY A 237 -2.18 20.54 -4.26
C GLY A 237 -2.62 20.41 -5.73
N TRP A 238 -1.72 20.09 -6.66
CA TRP A 238 -2.06 19.89 -8.09
C TRP A 238 -2.55 18.46 -8.38
N GLY A 239 -2.56 17.59 -7.39
CA GLY A 239 -2.94 16.19 -7.55
C GLY A 239 -1.74 15.28 -7.75
N ARG A 240 -1.98 14.09 -8.32
CA ARG A 240 -0.96 13.03 -8.51
C ARG A 240 -0.79 12.64 -9.98
N ILE A 241 -1.65 13.14 -10.85
CA ILE A 241 -1.65 12.82 -12.28
C ILE A 241 -1.69 14.14 -13.06
N HIS A 242 -0.88 14.24 -14.10
CA HIS A 242 -0.93 15.34 -15.06
C HIS A 242 -1.36 14.83 -16.44
N PHE A 243 -1.96 15.72 -17.24
CA PHE A 243 -2.47 15.40 -18.57
C PHE A 243 -1.78 16.26 -19.62
#